data_4cdd4cf36ce88c92a3b495a804adfdb3
#
_entry.id   4cdd4cf36ce88c92a3b495a804adfdb3
#
_cell.length_a   1.000
_cell.length_b   1.000
_cell.length_c   1.000
_cell.angle_alpha   90.00
_cell.angle_beta   90.00
_cell.angle_gamma   90.00
#
_symmetry.space_group_name_H-M   'P 1'
#
loop_
_entity.id
_entity.type
_entity.pdbx_description
1 polymer ?
#
loop_
_entity_poly.entity_id
_entity_poly.type
_entity_poly.pdbx_seq_one_letter_code
_entity_poly.pdbx_strand_id
1 'polypeptide(L)'
;MTKIFVPQAIPEPAVELLKTLGDVTVYSNTDRVISESELLEAVRDKNILYAMGEIPYDAKIIDAAKDLKFISAMHSSATFVDFVAATRRKVPVSGVPHATKTTAEFTFALLMSTAWRLPEADAFLRDGRWKQNQSMAFMGSRLYDKK
;
A
#
# COMPACT_ATOMS: atom_id res chain seq x y z
N MET A 1 5.11 -16.55 -22.71
CA MET A 1 4.29 -15.40 -22.30
C MET A 1 4.80 -14.91 -20.94
N THR A 2 4.91 -13.61 -20.71
CA THR A 2 5.37 -13.06 -19.43
C THR A 2 4.37 -13.36 -18.32
N LYS A 3 4.83 -13.87 -17.19
CA LYS A 3 3.99 -14.18 -16.02
C LYS A 3 4.21 -13.15 -14.93
N ILE A 4 3.15 -12.50 -14.49
CA ILE A 4 3.16 -11.41 -13.51
C ILE A 4 2.44 -11.86 -12.25
N PHE A 5 3.01 -11.60 -11.09
CA PHE A 5 2.36 -11.86 -9.80
C PHE A 5 2.09 -10.56 -9.06
N VAL A 6 0.85 -10.43 -8.56
CA VAL A 6 0.36 -9.32 -7.73
C VAL A 6 -0.07 -9.89 -6.39
N PRO A 7 0.53 -9.54 -5.27
CA PRO A 7 0.36 -10.21 -3.98
C PRO A 7 -0.90 -9.85 -3.21
N GLN A 8 -1.71 -8.96 -3.74
CA GLN A 8 -3.02 -8.58 -3.18
C GLN A 8 -3.92 -7.97 -4.26
N ALA A 9 -5.19 -7.80 -3.95
CA ALA A 9 -6.12 -7.13 -4.85
C ALA A 9 -5.70 -5.68 -5.12
N ILE A 10 -5.77 -5.31 -6.39
CA ILE A 10 -5.55 -3.94 -6.88
C ILE A 10 -6.76 -3.51 -7.73
N PRO A 11 -6.96 -2.21 -7.99
CA PRO A 11 -8.06 -1.75 -8.83
C PRO A 11 -8.09 -2.42 -10.21
N GLU A 12 -9.29 -2.82 -10.66
CA GLU A 12 -9.46 -3.55 -11.92
C GLU A 12 -8.81 -2.88 -13.14
N PRO A 13 -8.86 -1.54 -13.33
CA PRO A 13 -8.16 -0.89 -14.43
C PRO A 13 -6.65 -1.14 -14.44
N ALA A 14 -6.03 -1.31 -13.26
CA ALA A 14 -4.62 -1.64 -13.15
C ALA A 14 -4.35 -3.10 -13.54
N VAL A 15 -5.24 -4.02 -13.15
CA VAL A 15 -5.17 -5.44 -13.56
C VAL A 15 -5.27 -5.56 -15.08
N GLU A 16 -6.25 -4.87 -15.69
CA GLU A 16 -6.42 -4.86 -17.16
C GLU A 16 -5.18 -4.31 -17.89
N LEU A 17 -4.57 -3.26 -17.35
CA LEU A 17 -3.32 -2.74 -17.90
C LEU A 17 -2.19 -3.78 -17.80
N LEU A 18 -2.06 -4.48 -16.68
CA LEU A 18 -1.05 -5.52 -16.52
C LEU A 18 -1.29 -6.72 -17.46
N LYS A 19 -2.55 -7.08 -17.73
CA LYS A 19 -2.91 -8.15 -18.69
C LYS A 19 -2.43 -7.84 -20.10
N THR A 20 -2.27 -6.59 -20.48
CA THR A 20 -1.67 -6.22 -21.79
C THR A 20 -0.20 -6.63 -21.90
N LEU A 21 0.49 -6.80 -20.76
CA LEU A 21 1.91 -7.14 -20.71
C LEU A 21 2.16 -8.65 -20.54
N GLY A 22 1.17 -9.40 -20.07
CA GLY A 22 1.33 -10.82 -19.84
C GLY A 22 0.20 -11.48 -19.08
N ASP A 23 0.44 -12.71 -18.64
CA ASP A 23 -0.46 -13.47 -17.78
C ASP A 23 -0.34 -12.97 -16.33
N VAL A 24 -1.46 -12.52 -15.75
CA VAL A 24 -1.49 -11.89 -14.42
C VAL A 24 -2.15 -12.82 -13.42
N THR A 25 -1.43 -13.17 -12.39
CA THR A 25 -1.96 -13.86 -11.21
C THR A 25 -2.07 -12.87 -10.06
N VAL A 26 -3.28 -12.63 -9.57
CA VAL A 26 -3.56 -11.80 -8.40
C VAL A 26 -3.88 -12.69 -7.22
N TYR A 27 -3.26 -12.46 -6.06
CA TYR A 27 -3.64 -13.16 -4.83
C TYR A 27 -5.04 -12.72 -4.40
N SER A 28 -5.93 -13.68 -4.27
CA SER A 28 -7.37 -13.43 -4.17
C SER A 28 -7.89 -13.25 -2.73
N ASN A 29 -7.11 -13.65 -1.71
CA ASN A 29 -7.56 -13.49 -0.34
C ASN A 29 -7.42 -12.03 0.11
N THR A 30 -8.55 -11.40 0.47
CA THR A 30 -8.62 -10.00 0.92
C THR A 30 -8.62 -9.85 2.43
N ASP A 31 -8.74 -10.94 3.18
CA ASP A 31 -8.90 -10.90 4.64
C ASP A 31 -7.57 -10.91 5.39
N ARG A 32 -6.50 -11.24 4.70
CA ARG A 32 -5.14 -11.27 5.26
C ARG A 32 -4.06 -11.05 4.21
N VAL A 33 -2.90 -10.66 4.67
CA VAL A 33 -1.69 -10.64 3.86
C VAL A 33 -1.29 -12.07 3.48
N ILE A 34 -0.77 -12.27 2.28
CA ILE A 34 -0.22 -13.54 1.82
C ILE A 34 0.88 -14.02 2.77
N SER A 35 0.87 -15.28 3.16
CA SER A 35 1.91 -15.86 3.99
C SER A 35 3.21 -16.08 3.21
N GLU A 36 4.35 -16.19 3.92
CA GLU A 36 5.65 -16.46 3.29
C GLU A 36 5.62 -17.76 2.45
N SER A 37 4.98 -18.81 2.96
CA SER A 37 4.89 -20.10 2.26
C SER A 37 4.07 -20.02 0.97
N GLU A 38 2.95 -19.29 0.99
CA GLU A 38 2.12 -19.06 -0.20
C GLU A 38 2.87 -18.19 -1.22
N LEU A 39 3.57 -17.15 -0.73
CA LEU A 39 4.37 -16.29 -1.60
C LEU A 39 5.51 -17.07 -2.28
N LEU A 40 6.24 -17.89 -1.52
CA LEU A 40 7.28 -18.77 -2.06
C LEU A 40 6.77 -19.68 -3.17
N GLU A 41 5.57 -20.23 -3.01
CA GLU A 41 4.96 -21.06 -4.06
C GLU A 41 4.50 -20.22 -5.25
N ALA A 42 3.86 -19.09 -4.98
CA ALA A 42 3.28 -18.23 -6.02
C ALA A 42 4.33 -17.61 -6.96
N VAL A 43 5.55 -17.36 -6.48
CA VAL A 43 6.59 -16.67 -7.27
C VAL A 43 7.42 -17.60 -8.15
N ARG A 44 7.37 -18.92 -7.96
CA ARG A 44 8.29 -19.90 -8.57
C ARG A 44 8.44 -19.80 -10.07
N ASP A 45 7.35 -19.56 -10.77
CA ASP A 45 7.27 -19.53 -12.23
C ASP A 45 7.05 -18.11 -12.79
N LYS A 46 7.24 -17.08 -11.95
CA LYS A 46 6.94 -15.70 -12.34
C LYS A 46 8.16 -14.97 -12.89
N ASN A 47 7.89 -14.12 -13.87
CA ASN A 47 8.90 -13.28 -14.50
C ASN A 47 8.94 -11.87 -13.90
N ILE A 48 7.78 -11.38 -13.42
CA ILE A 48 7.62 -10.05 -12.83
C ILE A 48 6.89 -10.17 -11.51
N LEU A 49 7.42 -9.52 -10.49
CA LEU A 49 6.75 -9.37 -9.20
C LEU A 49 6.34 -7.91 -9.02
N TYR A 50 5.05 -7.70 -8.73
CA TYR A 50 4.55 -6.42 -8.26
C TYR A 50 4.70 -6.40 -6.74
N ALA A 51 5.71 -5.69 -6.25
CA ALA A 51 6.10 -5.74 -4.85
C ALA A 51 5.42 -4.61 -4.05
N MET A 52 4.78 -4.99 -2.95
CA MET A 52 4.05 -4.09 -2.05
C MET A 52 4.70 -4.07 -0.67
N GLY A 53 4.67 -2.91 0.00
CA GLY A 53 5.52 -2.62 1.15
C GLY A 53 5.24 -3.39 2.44
N GLU A 54 4.13 -4.11 2.52
CA GLU A 54 3.78 -4.93 3.69
C GLU A 54 4.36 -6.35 3.63
N ILE A 55 4.94 -6.71 2.49
CA ILE A 55 5.43 -8.06 2.20
C ILE A 55 6.93 -7.97 1.95
N PRO A 56 7.76 -8.65 2.75
CA PRO A 56 9.20 -8.67 2.50
C PRO A 56 9.53 -9.55 1.30
N TYR A 57 10.28 -8.99 0.36
CA TYR A 57 10.87 -9.71 -0.77
C TYR A 57 12.36 -9.94 -0.48
N ASP A 58 12.60 -10.85 0.44
CA ASP A 58 13.93 -11.24 0.87
C ASP A 58 14.67 -12.14 -0.15
N ALA A 59 15.90 -12.56 0.19
CA ALA A 59 16.68 -13.43 -0.65
C ALA A 59 15.97 -14.76 -0.97
N LYS A 60 15.19 -15.33 -0.02
CA LYS A 60 14.47 -16.60 -0.25
C LYS A 60 13.41 -16.43 -1.34
N ILE A 61 12.62 -15.36 -1.26
CA ILE A 61 11.56 -15.07 -2.25
C ILE A 61 12.19 -14.82 -3.63
N ILE A 62 13.23 -13.98 -3.69
CA ILE A 62 13.90 -13.64 -4.94
C ILE A 62 14.57 -14.89 -5.56
N ASP A 63 15.17 -15.75 -4.75
CA ASP A 63 15.83 -16.97 -5.21
C ASP A 63 14.83 -18.07 -5.61
N ALA A 64 13.63 -18.08 -5.00
CA ALA A 64 12.57 -19.01 -5.38
C ALA A 64 12.02 -18.73 -6.79
N ALA A 65 11.95 -17.45 -7.19
CA ALA A 65 11.50 -17.03 -8.51
C ALA A 65 12.60 -17.23 -9.57
N LYS A 66 12.75 -18.47 -10.09
CA LYS A 66 13.88 -18.84 -10.96
C LYS A 66 13.97 -18.00 -12.23
N ASP A 67 12.85 -17.68 -12.83
CA ASP A 67 12.74 -16.93 -14.10
C ASP A 67 12.47 -15.45 -13.90
N LEU A 68 12.73 -14.92 -12.69
CA LEU A 68 12.48 -13.53 -12.34
C LEU A 68 13.36 -12.58 -13.17
N LYS A 69 12.72 -11.61 -13.80
CA LYS A 69 13.35 -10.62 -14.69
C LYS A 69 13.20 -9.19 -14.17
N PHE A 70 12.19 -8.93 -13.32
CA PHE A 70 11.87 -7.57 -12.89
C PHE A 70 11.06 -7.57 -11.59
N ILE A 71 11.32 -6.59 -10.72
CA ILE A 71 10.50 -6.29 -9.56
C ILE A 71 10.02 -4.85 -9.68
N SER A 72 8.69 -4.66 -9.74
CA SER A 72 8.05 -3.34 -9.72
C SER A 72 7.56 -3.06 -8.31
N ALA A 73 8.27 -2.21 -7.58
CA ALA A 73 7.88 -1.82 -6.23
C ALA A 73 6.89 -0.66 -6.24
N MET A 74 5.81 -0.79 -5.47
CA MET A 74 4.77 0.23 -5.34
C MET A 74 5.27 1.51 -4.64
N HIS A 75 6.37 1.43 -3.91
CA HIS A 75 6.94 2.54 -3.16
C HIS A 75 8.25 3.06 -3.77
N SER A 76 8.53 4.34 -3.59
CA SER A 76 9.76 4.97 -4.11
C SER A 76 11.03 4.42 -3.46
N SER A 77 10.98 4.05 -2.17
CA SER A 77 12.15 3.56 -1.43
C SER A 77 12.40 2.06 -1.60
N ALA A 78 11.36 1.27 -1.91
CA ALA A 78 11.41 -0.20 -2.06
C ALA A 78 12.19 -0.94 -0.95
N THR A 79 12.21 -0.39 0.28
CA THR A 79 13.02 -0.90 1.41
C THR A 79 12.65 -2.31 1.86
N PHE A 80 11.51 -2.81 1.42
CA PHE A 80 11.04 -4.17 1.63
C PHE A 80 11.57 -5.19 0.62
N VAL A 81 12.41 -4.75 -0.33
CA VAL A 81 13.09 -5.61 -1.31
C VAL A 81 14.56 -5.76 -0.93
N ASP A 82 15.06 -6.99 -0.90
CA ASP A 82 16.49 -7.26 -0.72
C ASP A 82 17.27 -6.91 -2.01
N PHE A 83 17.80 -5.68 -2.04
CA PHE A 83 18.59 -5.19 -3.17
C PHE A 83 19.89 -5.97 -3.39
N VAL A 84 20.47 -6.57 -2.34
CA VAL A 84 21.69 -7.40 -2.49
C VAL A 84 21.35 -8.67 -3.25
N ALA A 85 20.28 -9.34 -2.88
CA ALA A 85 19.79 -10.53 -3.58
C ALA A 85 19.35 -10.20 -5.02
N ALA A 86 18.61 -9.11 -5.23
CA ALA A 86 18.19 -8.68 -6.56
C ALA A 86 19.41 -8.37 -7.47
N THR A 87 20.40 -7.66 -6.94
CA THR A 87 21.65 -7.34 -7.68
C THR A 87 22.42 -8.59 -8.03
N ARG A 88 22.59 -9.51 -7.07
CA ARG A 88 23.26 -10.82 -7.32
C ARG A 88 22.57 -11.58 -8.45
N ARG A 89 21.25 -11.53 -8.50
CA ARG A 89 20.41 -12.17 -9.52
C ARG A 89 20.31 -11.35 -10.81
N LYS A 90 20.89 -10.14 -10.86
CA LYS A 90 20.77 -9.18 -11.98
C LYS A 90 19.29 -8.85 -12.31
N VAL A 91 18.46 -8.80 -11.28
CA VAL A 91 17.04 -8.44 -11.39
C VAL A 91 16.89 -6.94 -11.09
N PRO A 92 16.52 -6.12 -12.07
CA PRO A 92 16.26 -4.71 -11.83
C PRO A 92 15.02 -4.53 -10.94
N VAL A 93 15.10 -3.53 -10.08
CA VAL A 93 14.01 -3.12 -9.18
C VAL A 93 13.66 -1.67 -9.49
N SER A 94 12.41 -1.40 -9.84
CA SER A 94 11.91 -0.02 -9.97
C SER A 94 11.05 0.36 -8.77
N GLY A 95 11.18 1.59 -8.31
CA GLY A 95 10.22 2.23 -7.44
C GLY A 95 9.35 3.21 -8.22
N VAL A 96 8.20 3.56 -7.66
CA VAL A 96 7.29 4.56 -8.23
C VAL A 96 7.29 5.79 -7.34
N PRO A 97 7.62 6.99 -7.86
CA PRO A 97 7.39 8.23 -7.13
C PRO A 97 5.88 8.45 -7.05
N HIS A 98 5.29 8.19 -5.88
CA HIS A 98 3.84 8.16 -5.76
C HIS A 98 3.32 9.25 -4.84
N ALA A 99 2.04 9.40 -4.88
CA ALA A 99 1.03 10.02 -4.01
C ALA A 99 1.51 10.96 -2.87
N THR A 100 2.70 11.56 -2.93
CA THR A 100 3.24 12.43 -1.87
C THR A 100 2.29 13.60 -1.59
N LYS A 101 1.72 14.18 -2.65
CA LYS A 101 0.75 15.27 -2.51
C LYS A 101 -0.54 14.78 -1.85
N THR A 102 -1.09 13.66 -2.30
CA THR A 102 -2.30 13.07 -1.73
C THR A 102 -2.10 12.66 -0.28
N THR A 103 -0.94 12.08 0.04
CA THR A 103 -0.60 11.73 1.42
C THR A 103 -0.47 12.98 2.30
N ALA A 104 0.10 14.06 1.79
CA ALA A 104 0.20 15.32 2.50
C ALA A 104 -1.18 15.95 2.77
N GLU A 105 -2.08 15.96 1.78
CA GLU A 105 -3.46 16.41 1.96
C GLU A 105 -4.20 15.59 3.02
N PHE A 106 -4.07 14.26 2.95
CA PHE A 106 -4.71 13.38 3.92
C PHE A 106 -4.14 13.56 5.33
N THR A 107 -2.82 13.74 5.45
CA THR A 107 -2.17 14.06 6.73
C THR A 107 -2.71 15.36 7.30
N PHE A 108 -2.84 16.39 6.47
CA PHE A 108 -3.41 17.67 6.90
C PHE A 108 -4.88 17.54 7.31
N ALA A 109 -5.67 16.76 6.58
CA ALA A 109 -7.06 16.47 6.93
C ALA A 109 -7.17 15.78 8.30
N LEU A 110 -6.31 14.79 8.58
CA LEU A 110 -6.26 14.12 9.89
C LEU A 110 -5.85 15.07 11.00
N LEU A 111 -4.85 15.93 10.75
CA LEU A 111 -4.40 16.94 11.70
C LEU A 111 -5.54 17.91 12.06
N MET A 112 -6.24 18.42 11.05
CA MET A 112 -7.42 19.28 11.26
C MET A 112 -8.54 18.55 11.99
N SER A 113 -8.83 17.32 11.60
CA SER A 113 -9.86 16.49 12.23
C SER A 113 -9.56 16.25 13.71
N THR A 114 -8.33 15.98 14.06
CA THR A 114 -7.87 15.80 15.44
C THR A 114 -7.93 17.09 16.23
N ALA A 115 -7.40 18.18 15.66
CA ALA A 115 -7.36 19.50 16.32
C ALA A 115 -8.78 20.01 16.66
N TRP A 116 -9.76 19.73 15.81
CA TRP A 116 -11.16 20.14 15.98
C TRP A 116 -12.06 19.06 16.56
N ARG A 117 -11.52 17.90 16.97
CA ARG A 117 -12.26 16.78 17.57
C ARG A 117 -13.45 16.31 16.71
N LEU A 118 -13.28 16.32 15.38
CA LEU A 118 -14.38 16.03 14.45
C LEU A 118 -15.00 14.64 14.63
N PRO A 119 -14.23 13.53 14.86
CA PRO A 119 -14.83 12.21 15.08
C PRO A 119 -15.74 12.16 16.31
N GLU A 120 -15.35 12.84 17.39
CA GLU A 120 -16.16 12.89 18.61
C GLU A 120 -17.45 13.69 18.40
N ALA A 121 -17.35 14.82 17.68
CA ALA A 121 -18.51 15.66 17.35
C ALA A 121 -19.48 14.92 16.41
N ASP A 122 -18.97 14.21 15.41
CA ASP A 122 -19.78 13.40 14.50
C ASP A 122 -20.52 12.28 15.25
N ALA A 123 -19.82 11.52 16.10
CA ALA A 123 -20.43 10.48 16.92
C ALA A 123 -21.52 11.04 17.83
N PHE A 124 -21.26 12.18 18.49
CA PHE A 124 -22.23 12.84 19.36
C PHE A 124 -23.50 13.26 18.62
N LEU A 125 -23.34 13.76 17.40
CA LEU A 125 -24.46 14.14 16.53
C LEU A 125 -25.27 12.91 16.11
N ARG A 126 -24.62 11.85 15.64
CA ARG A 126 -25.26 10.61 15.19
C ARG A 126 -25.99 9.89 16.31
N ASP A 127 -25.48 9.95 17.52
CA ASP A 127 -26.14 9.42 18.72
C ASP A 127 -27.38 10.24 19.14
N GLY A 128 -27.75 11.29 18.39
CA GLY A 128 -28.89 12.14 18.71
C GLY A 128 -28.70 12.95 19.99
N ARG A 129 -27.48 13.14 20.48
CA ARG A 129 -27.20 13.88 21.72
C ARG A 129 -27.17 15.39 21.53
N TRP A 130 -27.16 15.88 20.31
CA TRP A 130 -27.24 17.29 20.01
C TRP A 130 -28.68 17.77 20.20
N LYS A 131 -28.98 18.40 21.36
CA LYS A 131 -30.30 18.92 21.70
C LYS A 131 -30.42 20.42 21.54
N GLN A 132 -29.33 21.14 21.61
CA GLN A 132 -29.25 22.59 21.50
C GLN A 132 -27.81 23.01 21.16
N ASN A 133 -27.64 24.30 20.88
CA ASN A 133 -26.29 24.87 20.74
C ASN A 133 -25.48 24.68 22.03
N GLN A 134 -24.32 24.07 21.89
CA GLN A 134 -23.44 23.72 23.02
C GLN A 134 -22.08 24.40 22.85
N SER A 135 -21.99 25.66 23.30
CA SER A 135 -20.83 26.51 23.12
C SER A 135 -19.55 25.97 23.78
N MET A 136 -19.68 25.06 24.76
CA MET A 136 -18.54 24.45 25.48
C MET A 136 -18.25 23.01 25.01
N ALA A 137 -19.05 22.41 24.14
CA ALA A 137 -18.84 21.07 23.65
C ALA A 137 -17.80 21.07 22.52
N PHE A 138 -16.93 20.04 22.53
CA PHE A 138 -15.96 19.80 21.45
C PHE A 138 -15.07 21.00 21.13
N MET A 139 -14.68 21.77 22.14
CA MET A 139 -13.69 22.84 21.96
C MET A 139 -12.39 22.24 21.46
N GLY A 140 -12.04 22.59 20.23
CA GLY A 140 -10.81 22.16 19.60
C GLY A 140 -9.67 23.15 19.79
N SER A 141 -8.54 22.85 19.21
CA SER A 141 -7.37 23.72 19.14
C SER A 141 -7.24 24.33 17.75
N ARG A 142 -7.38 25.65 17.65
CA ARG A 142 -7.06 26.35 16.39
C ARG A 142 -5.57 26.17 16.05
N LEU A 143 -5.26 26.06 14.76
CA LEU A 143 -3.90 25.85 14.29
C LEU A 143 -3.22 27.13 13.81
N TYR A 144 -3.97 28.15 13.41
CA TYR A 144 -3.40 29.41 13.00
C TYR A 144 -2.65 30.06 14.20
N ASP A 145 -1.57 30.76 13.93
CA ASP A 145 -0.66 31.36 14.92
C ASP A 145 0.04 30.34 15.84
N LYS A 146 0.01 29.03 15.52
CA LYS A 146 0.85 28.03 16.19
C LYS A 146 2.18 27.89 15.43
N LYS A 147 3.27 27.78 16.22
CA LYS A 147 4.61 27.47 15.69
C LYS A 147 4.88 25.98 15.81
#